data_7f3db40eeee915a5628e648f7df10f8e
#
_entry.id   7f3db40eeee915a5628e648f7df10f8e
#
_cell.length_a   1.000
_cell.length_b   1.000
_cell.length_c   1.000
_cell.angle_alpha   90.00
_cell.angle_beta   90.00
_cell.angle_gamma   90.00
#
_symmetry.space_group_name_H-M   'P 1'
#
loop_
_entity.id
_entity.type
_entity.pdbx_description
1 polymer ?
#
loop_
_entity_poly.entity_id
_entity_poly.type
_entity_poly.pdbx_seq_one_letter_code
_entity_poly.pdbx_strand_id
1 'polypeptide(L)' 'MKTMARAIFETRDKQLIPLDDIQHINARYNEALKDEHQTLTILYKDGMKITIPATEYEWLKNAWEARLNGRK' A
#
# COMPACT_ATOMS: atom_id res chain seq x y z
N MET A 1 -17.89 23.76 -2.74
CA MET A 1 -16.86 23.21 -3.27
C MET A 1 -16.87 21.75 -3.09
N LYS A 2 -16.28 21.10 -3.89
CA LYS A 2 -16.34 19.79 -3.81
C LYS A 2 -15.17 19.21 -3.22
N THR A 3 -15.36 18.34 -2.38
CA THR A 3 -14.29 17.65 -1.74
C THR A 3 -13.92 16.45 -2.53
N MET A 4 -12.65 16.35 -2.86
CA MET A 4 -12.22 15.18 -3.54
C MET A 4 -12.04 14.09 -2.55
N ALA A 5 -12.71 13.02 -2.73
CA ALA A 5 -12.50 11.86 -1.88
C ALA A 5 -11.17 11.26 -2.21
N ARG A 6 -10.32 11.11 -1.22
CA ARG A 6 -9.04 10.45 -1.42
C ARG A 6 -9.26 8.95 -1.36
N ALA A 7 -8.55 8.24 -2.21
CA ALA A 7 -8.59 6.78 -2.18
C ALA A 7 -7.68 6.31 -1.06
N ILE A 8 -8.28 5.81 -0.01
CA ILE A 8 -7.57 5.36 1.17
C ILE A 8 -7.75 3.86 1.32
N PHE A 9 -6.67 3.14 1.51
CA PHE A 9 -6.71 1.72 1.81
C PHE A 9 -6.48 1.55 3.31
N GLU A 10 -7.34 0.80 3.98
CA GLU A 10 -7.17 0.56 5.41
C GLU A 10 -6.73 -0.88 5.63
N THR A 11 -5.63 -1.08 6.33
CA THR A 11 -5.15 -2.41 6.64
C THR A 11 -5.94 -3.00 7.79
N ARG A 12 -5.71 -4.28 8.07
CA ARG A 12 -6.41 -4.93 9.15
C ARG A 12 -6.07 -4.34 10.51
N ASP A 13 -4.86 -3.82 10.67
CA ASP A 13 -4.48 -3.22 11.93
C ASP A 13 -4.75 -1.71 11.92
N LYS A 14 -5.64 -1.27 11.03
CA LYS A 14 -6.15 0.09 11.04
C LYS A 14 -5.16 1.15 10.59
N GLN A 15 -4.18 0.78 9.81
CA GLN A 15 -3.30 1.76 9.20
C GLN A 15 -3.96 2.28 7.93
N LEU A 16 -3.92 3.58 7.73
CA LEU A 16 -4.53 4.21 6.56
C LEU A 16 -3.45 4.54 5.55
N ILE A 17 -3.65 4.09 4.32
CA ILE A 17 -2.67 4.26 3.26
C ILE A 17 -3.30 5.04 2.12
N PRO A 18 -2.86 6.29 1.90
CA PRO A 18 -3.41 7.09 0.78
C PRO A 18 -2.84 6.56 -0.53
N LEU A 19 -3.69 5.93 -1.31
CA LEU A 19 -3.26 5.25 -2.53
C LEU A 19 -2.64 6.20 -3.55
N ASP A 20 -3.15 7.42 -3.63
CA ASP A 20 -2.65 8.36 -4.62
C ASP A 20 -1.24 8.87 -4.32
N ASP A 21 -0.79 8.70 -3.07
CA ASP A 21 0.54 9.16 -2.68
C ASP A 21 1.59 8.08 -2.81
N ILE A 22 1.22 6.88 -3.19
CA ILE A 22 2.17 5.78 -3.32
C ILE A 22 2.97 5.94 -4.60
N GLN A 23 4.29 5.90 -4.47
CA GLN A 23 5.17 5.88 -5.61
C GLN A 23 5.53 4.44 -5.99
N HIS A 24 5.79 3.59 -4.99
CA HIS A 24 6.24 2.24 -5.25
C HIS A 24 5.93 1.34 -4.07
N ILE A 25 5.60 0.09 -4.35
CA ILE A 25 5.40 -0.92 -3.32
C ILE A 25 6.46 -1.98 -3.51
N ASN A 26 7.30 -2.17 -2.49
CA ASN A 26 8.38 -3.14 -2.53
C ASN A 26 8.00 -4.33 -1.66
N ALA A 27 7.66 -5.44 -2.28
CA ALA A 27 7.20 -6.64 -1.58
C ALA A 27 8.23 -7.74 -1.73
N ARG A 28 9.44 -7.51 -1.23
CA ARG A 28 10.51 -8.47 -1.35
C ARG A 28 10.36 -9.56 -0.30
N TYR A 29 10.37 -10.80 -0.74
CA TYR A 29 10.28 -11.93 0.17
C TYR A 29 11.62 -12.11 0.91
N ASN A 30 11.54 -12.27 2.23
CA ASN A 30 12.72 -12.48 3.04
C ASN A 30 12.73 -13.93 3.53
N GLU A 31 13.63 -14.73 3.02
CA GLU A 31 13.68 -16.15 3.34
C GLU A 31 13.99 -16.42 4.80
N ALA A 32 14.57 -15.46 5.49
CA ALA A 32 14.90 -15.62 6.90
C ALA A 32 13.68 -15.52 7.81
N LEU A 33 12.54 -15.07 7.28
CA LEU A 33 11.35 -14.87 8.08
C LEU A 33 10.26 -15.87 7.67
N LYS A 34 9.42 -16.22 8.63
CA LYS A 34 8.25 -17.03 8.34
C LYS A 34 7.26 -16.19 7.54
N ASP A 35 6.37 -16.87 6.82
CA ASP A 35 5.40 -16.18 6.00
C ASP A 35 4.60 -15.15 6.79
N GLU A 36 4.22 -15.51 8.02
CA GLU A 36 3.42 -14.60 8.83
C GLU A 36 4.18 -13.36 9.29
N HIS A 37 5.51 -13.37 9.15
CA HIS A 37 6.33 -12.24 9.55
C HIS A 37 6.85 -11.46 8.34
N GLN A 38 6.45 -11.84 7.13
CA GLN A 38 6.89 -11.12 5.96
C GLN A 38 6.26 -9.73 5.95
N THR A 39 7.02 -8.77 5.47
CA THR A 39 6.54 -7.39 5.40
C THR A 39 6.80 -6.84 4.01
N LEU A 40 6.15 -5.73 3.72
CA LEU A 40 6.44 -4.98 2.51
C LEU A 40 6.61 -3.52 2.87
N THR A 41 7.31 -2.80 2.00
CA THR A 41 7.59 -1.40 2.21
C THR A 41 6.89 -0.58 1.14
N ILE A 42 6.20 0.46 1.56
CA ILE A 42 5.53 1.37 0.65
C ILE A 42 6.31 2.66 0.64
N LEU A 43 6.74 3.06 -0.55
CA LEU A 43 7.45 4.33 -0.74
C LEU A 43 6.46 5.35 -1.24
N TYR A 44 6.35 6.46 -0.52
CA TYR A 44 5.46 7.54 -0.92
C TYR A 44 6.21 8.56 -1.79
N LYS A 45 5.44 9.33 -2.52
CA LYS A 45 6.02 10.30 -3.46
C LYS A 45 6.85 11.38 -2.77
N ASP A 46 6.59 11.63 -1.49
CA ASP A 46 7.35 12.64 -0.75
C ASP A 46 8.61 12.05 -0.12
N GLY A 47 8.92 10.78 -0.40
CA GLY A 47 10.13 10.15 0.12
C GLY A 47 9.92 9.38 1.40
N MET A 48 8.74 9.47 1.99
CA MET A 48 8.46 8.73 3.22
C MET A 48 8.24 7.26 2.90
N LYS A 49 8.55 6.41 3.86
CA LYS A 49 8.36 4.97 3.73
C LYS A 49 7.63 4.44 4.93
N ILE A 50 6.79 3.45 4.71
CA ILE A 50 6.18 2.71 5.81
C ILE A 50 6.29 1.23 5.51
N THR A 51 6.23 0.42 6.56
CA THR A 51 6.30 -1.03 6.44
C THR A 51 5.02 -1.62 7.01
N ILE A 52 4.40 -2.52 6.27
CA ILE A 52 3.19 -3.18 6.72
C ILE A 52 3.33 -4.69 6.48
N PRO A 53 2.47 -5.51 7.14
CA PRO A 53 2.52 -6.95 6.92
C PRO A 53 2.28 -7.30 5.45
N ALA A 54 3.04 -8.26 4.95
CA ALA A 54 2.90 -8.66 3.56
C ALA A 54 1.58 -9.34 3.27
N THR A 55 0.85 -9.76 4.30
CA THR A 55 -0.47 -10.34 4.11
C THR A 55 -1.44 -9.35 3.49
N GLU A 56 -1.14 -8.05 3.56
CA GLU A 56 -1.99 -7.03 2.96
C GLU A 56 -1.67 -6.80 1.48
N TYR A 57 -0.62 -7.44 0.98
CA TYR A 57 -0.10 -7.10 -0.34
C TYR A 57 -1.12 -7.25 -1.46
N GLU A 58 -1.80 -8.39 -1.50
CA GLU A 58 -2.75 -8.64 -2.60
C GLU A 58 -3.84 -7.59 -2.63
N TRP A 59 -4.41 -7.30 -1.47
CA TRP A 59 -5.49 -6.33 -1.41
C TRP A 59 -5.00 -4.93 -1.72
N LEU A 60 -3.85 -4.56 -1.16
CA LEU A 60 -3.28 -3.25 -1.40
C LEU A 60 -2.91 -3.08 -2.87
N LYS A 61 -2.27 -4.10 -3.44
CA LYS A 61 -1.88 -4.04 -4.84
C LYS A 61 -3.10 -3.90 -5.74
N ASN A 62 -4.15 -4.69 -5.47
CA ASN A 62 -5.34 -4.61 -6.28
C ASN A 62 -6.02 -3.25 -6.16
N ALA A 63 -6.08 -2.70 -4.95
CA ALA A 63 -6.68 -1.39 -4.75
C ALA A 63 -5.88 -0.30 -5.46
N TRP A 64 -4.55 -0.40 -5.37
CA TRP A 64 -3.68 0.59 -6.00
C TRP A 64 -3.78 0.53 -7.51
N GLU A 65 -3.76 -0.68 -8.07
CA GLU A 65 -3.87 -0.83 -9.52
C GLU A 65 -5.22 -0.38 -10.03
N ALA A 66 -6.28 -0.68 -9.30
CA ALA A 66 -7.61 -0.23 -9.69
C ALA A 66 -7.68 1.29 -9.70
N ARG A 67 -7.02 1.93 -8.72
CA ARG A 67 -6.99 3.38 -8.67
C ARG A 67 -6.22 3.95 -9.85
N LEU A 68 -5.08 3.35 -10.18
CA LEU A 68 -4.29 3.81 -11.32
C LEU A 68 -5.04 3.63 -12.63
N ASN A 69 -5.69 2.47 -12.78
CA ASN A 69 -6.40 2.18 -14.02
C ASN A 69 -7.67 3.00 -14.17
N GLY A 70 -8.26 3.40 -13.07
CA GLY A 70 -9.47 4.21 -13.11
C GLY A 70 -9.22 5.67 -13.42
N ARG A 71 -7.96 6.08 -13.44
CA ARG A 71 -7.63 7.47 -13.75
C ARG A 71 -7.33 7.59 -15.21
N LYS A 72 -8.21 8.21 -15.89
CA LYS A 72 -8.03 8.33 -17.34
C LYS A 72 -7.77 9.74 -17.77
#